data_e1a1a38b5a7dc2a8c3033c54b5d57817
#
_entry.id   e1a1a38b5a7dc2a8c3033c54b5d57817
#
_cell.length_a   1.000
_cell.length_b   1.000
_cell.length_c   1.000
_cell.angle_alpha   90.00
_cell.angle_beta   90.00
_cell.angle_gamma   90.00
#
_symmetry.space_group_name_H-M   'P 1'
#
loop_
_entity.id
_entity.type
_entity.pdbx_description
1 polymer ?
#
loop_
_entity_poly.entity_id
_entity_poly.type
_entity_poly.pdbx_seq_one_letter_code
_entity_poly.pdbx_strand_id
1 'polypeptide(L)'
;MHAIEKILAKHSGRDRVVSGEIITADIDFAEINDLYLQTIYSFREMGGEKVWDRDKAAFVFDHYAPSPTIEASRNHREMRLFRQEQGLTHHFDINAGICHQVMPEAGLVYPGMILVATDSHTTTHGAFGCLGTGIGATDMATVLITGKLWFRVPEIIRIHLEGMPGSHVLPKDVILYIIGKMKADGAVYKAIEFTGSYVDQLDVAGRMVLCNMAVEMGAKTAHGAQPGGFGLCGRPDQPPVYGGADGR
;
A
#
# COMPACT_ATOMS: atom_id res chain seq x y z
N MET A 1 8.64 -5.11 20.22
CA MET A 1 7.79 -4.47 19.18
C MET A 1 7.78 -5.32 17.92
N HIS A 2 6.64 -5.52 17.33
CA HIS A 2 6.43 -6.12 16.02
C HIS A 2 6.90 -5.20 14.90
N ALA A 3 6.98 -5.70 13.65
CA ALA A 3 7.45 -4.91 12.51
C ALA A 3 6.60 -3.64 12.31
N ILE A 4 5.27 -3.79 12.32
CA ILE A 4 4.33 -2.67 12.16
C ILE A 4 4.46 -1.64 13.28
N GLU A 5 4.62 -2.07 14.54
CA GLU A 5 4.83 -1.15 15.67
C GLU A 5 6.14 -0.38 15.53
N LYS A 6 7.22 -1.01 15.04
CA LYS A 6 8.51 -0.35 14.79
C LYS A 6 8.39 0.72 13.72
N ILE A 7 7.65 0.43 12.63
CA ILE A 7 7.41 1.39 11.54
C ILE A 7 6.62 2.59 12.10
N LEU A 8 5.52 2.35 12.81
CA LEU A 8 4.69 3.41 13.39
C LEU A 8 5.45 4.24 14.43
N ALA A 9 6.26 3.61 15.30
CA ALA A 9 7.09 4.32 16.27
C ALA A 9 8.06 5.28 15.58
N LYS A 10 8.81 4.77 14.59
CA LYS A 10 9.77 5.57 13.81
C LYS A 10 9.10 6.80 13.17
N HIS A 11 7.95 6.62 12.51
CA HIS A 11 7.28 7.69 11.77
C HIS A 11 6.47 8.64 12.65
N SER A 12 6.24 8.29 13.92
CA SER A 12 5.66 9.19 14.92
C SER A 12 6.69 9.88 15.82
N GLY A 13 7.99 9.66 15.57
CA GLY A 13 9.06 10.23 16.40
C GLY A 13 9.11 9.66 17.82
N ARG A 14 8.64 8.42 18.02
CA ARG A 14 8.57 7.76 19.32
C ARG A 14 9.51 6.56 19.38
N ASP A 15 10.08 6.29 20.55
CA ASP A 15 10.89 5.09 20.75
C ASP A 15 10.05 3.80 20.76
N ARG A 16 8.79 3.94 21.15
CA ARG A 16 7.85 2.83 21.27
C ARG A 16 6.40 3.30 21.11
N VAL A 17 5.58 2.43 20.53
CA VAL A 17 4.11 2.54 20.50
C VAL A 17 3.48 1.27 21.04
N VAL A 18 2.25 1.35 21.53
CA VAL A 18 1.48 0.21 22.03
C VAL A 18 0.11 0.16 21.36
N SER A 19 -0.41 -1.05 21.18
CA SER A 19 -1.74 -1.28 20.60
C SER A 19 -2.82 -0.46 21.30
N GLY A 20 -3.70 0.14 20.51
CA GLY A 20 -4.79 1.03 20.95
C GLY A 20 -4.40 2.50 21.10
N GLU A 21 -3.12 2.83 21.12
CA GLU A 21 -2.64 4.21 21.20
C GLU A 21 -2.94 4.98 19.91
N ILE A 22 -3.34 6.26 20.05
CA ILE A 22 -3.53 7.15 18.90
C ILE A 22 -2.24 7.96 18.70
N ILE A 23 -1.71 7.90 17.49
CA ILE A 23 -0.49 8.59 17.08
C ILE A 23 -0.72 9.34 15.77
N THR A 24 0.09 10.36 15.51
CA THR A 24 0.22 10.95 14.17
C THR A 24 1.56 10.53 13.61
N ALA A 25 1.56 9.99 12.39
CA ALA A 25 2.76 9.52 11.71
C ALA A 25 2.99 10.27 10.41
N ASP A 26 4.26 10.50 10.07
CA ASP A 26 4.67 10.99 8.76
C ASP A 26 4.45 9.92 7.70
N ILE A 27 3.97 10.32 6.53
CA ILE A 27 3.70 9.44 5.39
C ILE A 27 4.85 9.53 4.40
N ASP A 28 5.38 8.38 3.97
CA ASP A 28 6.44 8.36 2.98
C ASP A 28 5.92 8.48 1.57
N PHE A 29 4.76 7.88 1.28
CA PHE A 29 4.17 7.91 -0.05
C PHE A 29 2.64 7.79 -0.02
N ALA A 30 1.98 8.53 -0.92
CA ALA A 30 0.53 8.52 -1.12
C ALA A 30 0.19 8.09 -2.56
N GLU A 31 -0.69 7.11 -2.72
CA GLU A 31 -1.14 6.64 -4.02
C GLU A 31 -2.65 6.86 -4.14
N ILE A 32 -3.08 7.45 -5.25
CA ILE A 32 -4.48 7.73 -5.54
C ILE A 32 -4.86 7.03 -6.85
N ASN A 33 -5.77 6.08 -6.79
CA ASN A 33 -6.30 5.45 -7.98
C ASN A 33 -7.49 6.21 -8.57
N ASP A 34 -7.86 5.86 -9.79
CA ASP A 34 -8.80 6.61 -10.63
C ASP A 34 -10.27 6.54 -10.19
N LEU A 35 -10.59 5.76 -9.16
CA LEU A 35 -11.90 5.74 -8.50
C LEU A 35 -12.13 6.98 -7.60
N TYR A 36 -11.07 7.66 -7.18
CA TYR A 36 -11.11 8.59 -6.03
C TYR A 36 -10.90 10.07 -6.40
N LEU A 37 -11.63 10.56 -7.41
CA LEU A 37 -11.69 12.00 -7.72
C LEU A 37 -12.13 12.84 -6.50
N GLN A 38 -12.92 12.27 -5.58
CA GLN A 38 -13.33 12.89 -4.32
C GLN A 38 -12.14 13.38 -3.49
N THR A 39 -10.98 12.75 -3.61
CA THR A 39 -9.75 13.23 -2.94
C THR A 39 -9.41 14.66 -3.37
N ILE A 40 -9.52 14.98 -4.65
CA ILE A 40 -9.24 16.31 -5.19
C ILE A 40 -10.28 17.32 -4.70
N TYR A 41 -11.54 16.93 -4.66
CA TYR A 41 -12.59 17.79 -4.15
C TYR A 41 -12.38 18.08 -2.66
N SER A 42 -12.15 17.04 -1.84
CA SER A 42 -11.86 17.21 -0.41
C SER A 42 -10.60 18.04 -0.18
N PHE A 43 -9.54 17.86 -0.98
CA PHE A 43 -8.32 18.66 -0.90
C PHE A 43 -8.63 20.16 -1.08
N ARG A 44 -9.42 20.52 -2.12
CA ARG A 44 -9.80 21.90 -2.38
C ARG A 44 -10.75 22.48 -1.32
N GLU A 45 -11.73 21.69 -0.86
CA GLU A 45 -12.67 22.08 0.20
C GLU A 45 -11.98 22.34 1.54
N MET A 46 -10.92 21.59 1.85
CA MET A 46 -10.07 21.81 3.02
C MET A 46 -9.11 23.01 2.89
N GLY A 47 -9.12 23.71 1.75
CA GLY A 47 -8.24 24.85 1.50
C GLY A 47 -6.83 24.43 1.07
N GLY A 48 -6.64 23.22 0.56
CA GLY A 48 -5.37 22.77 0.01
C GLY A 48 -5.01 23.55 -1.26
N GLU A 49 -3.87 24.22 -1.25
CA GLU A 49 -3.34 24.97 -2.40
C GLU A 49 -2.24 24.17 -3.13
N LYS A 50 -1.36 23.54 -2.36
CA LYS A 50 -0.26 22.70 -2.87
C LYS A 50 -0.19 21.39 -2.09
N VAL A 51 0.16 20.31 -2.79
CA VAL A 51 0.49 19.03 -2.16
C VAL A 51 1.78 19.18 -1.35
N TRP A 52 1.86 18.46 -0.21
CA TRP A 52 3.01 18.58 0.72
C TRP A 52 4.35 18.24 0.06
N ASP A 53 4.35 17.28 -0.88
CA ASP A 53 5.55 16.87 -1.62
C ASP A 53 5.11 16.23 -2.94
N ARG A 54 5.46 16.86 -4.06
CA ARG A 54 5.11 16.41 -5.41
C ARG A 54 5.78 15.09 -5.82
N ASP A 55 6.89 14.73 -5.15
CA ASP A 55 7.66 13.54 -5.44
C ASP A 55 7.21 12.35 -4.57
N LYS A 56 6.28 12.57 -3.64
CA LYS A 56 5.74 11.56 -2.72
C LYS A 56 4.26 11.25 -2.93
N ALA A 57 3.71 11.61 -4.06
CA ALA A 57 2.36 11.27 -4.43
C ALA A 57 2.30 10.75 -5.87
N ALA A 58 1.47 9.74 -6.11
CA ALA A 58 1.25 9.17 -7.42
C ALA A 58 -0.23 9.04 -7.75
N PHE A 59 -0.57 9.23 -9.02
CA PHE A 59 -1.84 8.75 -9.58
C PHE A 59 -1.60 7.47 -10.37
N VAL A 60 -2.47 6.46 -10.14
CA VAL A 60 -2.48 5.21 -10.89
C VAL A 60 -3.88 4.99 -11.47
N PHE A 61 -3.97 4.90 -12.80
CA PHE A 61 -5.22 4.68 -13.50
C PHE A 61 -5.32 3.23 -13.95
N ASP A 62 -5.93 2.41 -13.09
CA ASP A 62 -5.99 0.95 -13.25
C ASP A 62 -7.38 0.33 -13.04
N HIS A 63 -8.29 1.02 -12.35
CA HIS A 63 -9.63 0.50 -12.07
C HIS A 63 -10.61 0.82 -13.21
N TYR A 64 -10.54 2.01 -13.79
CA TYR A 64 -11.34 2.43 -14.94
C TYR A 64 -10.52 2.47 -16.23
N ALA A 65 -9.64 1.50 -16.43
CA ALA A 65 -8.74 1.40 -17.57
C ALA A 65 -9.04 0.15 -18.42
N PRO A 66 -9.59 0.32 -19.66
CA PRO A 66 -10.01 1.58 -20.28
C PRO A 66 -11.26 2.14 -19.62
N SER A 67 -11.48 3.47 -19.75
CA SER A 67 -12.64 4.13 -19.16
C SER A 67 -13.96 3.53 -19.65
N PRO A 68 -14.79 2.96 -18.78
CA PRO A 68 -16.03 2.27 -19.17
C PRO A 68 -17.18 3.25 -19.51
N THR A 69 -17.07 4.52 -19.08
CA THR A 69 -18.11 5.53 -19.25
C THR A 69 -17.51 6.92 -19.57
N ILE A 70 -18.34 7.81 -20.10
CA ILE A 70 -17.96 9.21 -20.32
C ILE A 70 -17.61 9.90 -18.99
N GLU A 71 -18.31 9.54 -17.90
CA GLU A 71 -18.03 10.08 -16.58
C GLU A 71 -16.63 9.66 -16.09
N ALA A 72 -16.27 8.38 -16.18
CA ALA A 72 -14.93 7.90 -15.84
C ALA A 72 -13.84 8.63 -16.66
N SER A 73 -14.09 8.85 -17.96
CA SER A 73 -13.15 9.64 -18.80
C SER A 73 -13.02 11.09 -18.35
N ARG A 74 -14.11 11.72 -17.90
CA ARG A 74 -14.08 13.07 -17.33
C ARG A 74 -13.30 13.09 -16.01
N ASN A 75 -13.48 12.09 -15.16
CA ASN A 75 -12.74 11.94 -13.90
C ASN A 75 -11.23 11.83 -14.19
N HIS A 76 -10.83 10.99 -15.13
CA HIS A 76 -9.42 10.90 -15.56
C HIS A 76 -8.89 12.25 -16.05
N ARG A 77 -9.68 12.98 -16.82
CA ARG A 77 -9.28 14.31 -17.28
C ARG A 77 -9.03 15.27 -16.11
N GLU A 78 -9.95 15.34 -15.15
CA GLU A 78 -9.80 16.21 -13.96
C GLU A 78 -8.58 15.80 -13.11
N MET A 79 -8.33 14.51 -12.93
CA MET A 79 -7.14 14.02 -12.21
C MET A 79 -5.84 14.37 -12.95
N ARG A 80 -5.79 14.26 -14.28
CA ARG A 80 -4.62 14.70 -15.07
C ARG A 80 -4.39 16.19 -14.95
N LEU A 81 -5.44 17.02 -14.95
CA LEU A 81 -5.33 18.46 -14.75
C LEU A 81 -4.80 18.81 -13.37
N PHE A 82 -5.31 18.17 -12.32
CA PHE A 82 -4.79 18.35 -10.97
C PHE A 82 -3.32 17.90 -10.85
N ARG A 83 -2.96 16.77 -11.45
CA ARG A 83 -1.56 16.33 -11.53
C ARG A 83 -0.67 17.39 -12.14
N GLN A 84 -1.08 18.01 -13.26
CA GLN A 84 -0.33 19.09 -13.93
C GLN A 84 -0.26 20.34 -13.05
N GLU A 85 -1.37 20.75 -12.45
CA GLU A 85 -1.48 21.90 -11.54
C GLU A 85 -0.51 21.76 -10.34
N GLN A 86 -0.48 20.57 -9.75
CA GLN A 86 0.36 20.27 -8.58
C GLN A 86 1.79 19.87 -8.95
N GLY A 87 2.07 19.59 -10.22
CA GLY A 87 3.39 19.17 -10.68
C GLY A 87 3.81 17.79 -10.17
N LEU A 88 2.86 16.88 -9.94
CA LEU A 88 3.17 15.54 -9.43
C LEU A 88 4.08 14.79 -10.40
N THR A 89 5.17 14.25 -9.87
CA THR A 89 6.20 13.55 -10.66
C THR A 89 5.70 12.18 -11.12
N HIS A 90 5.01 11.45 -10.25
CA HIS A 90 4.60 10.07 -10.52
C HIS A 90 3.17 10.02 -11.04
N HIS A 91 3.02 9.45 -12.23
CA HIS A 91 1.72 9.23 -12.86
C HIS A 91 1.79 8.00 -13.75
N PHE A 92 0.99 7.03 -13.40
CA PHE A 92 0.81 5.78 -14.15
C PHE A 92 -0.56 5.85 -14.82
N ASP A 93 -0.56 6.31 -16.07
CA ASP A 93 -1.80 6.47 -16.86
C ASP A 93 -2.33 5.10 -17.33
N ILE A 94 -3.49 5.08 -17.96
CA ILE A 94 -4.10 3.87 -18.52
C ILE A 94 -3.06 3.05 -19.31
N ASN A 95 -3.10 1.72 -19.16
CA ASN A 95 -2.15 0.75 -19.70
C ASN A 95 -0.77 0.69 -19.02
N ALA A 96 -0.52 1.44 -17.95
CA ALA A 96 0.72 1.29 -17.18
C ALA A 96 0.77 -0.03 -16.40
N GLY A 97 -0.37 -0.46 -15.87
CA GLY A 97 -0.52 -1.67 -15.08
C GLY A 97 -1.28 -1.43 -13.78
N ILE A 98 -1.43 -2.48 -12.98
CA ILE A 98 -2.13 -2.45 -11.68
C ILE A 98 -1.26 -1.78 -10.63
N CYS A 99 -1.83 -0.91 -9.78
CA CYS A 99 -1.12 -0.14 -8.75
C CYS A 99 -0.20 -1.00 -7.88
N HIS A 100 -0.68 -2.15 -7.42
CA HIS A 100 0.09 -3.06 -6.58
C HIS A 100 1.31 -3.68 -7.27
N GLN A 101 1.39 -3.61 -8.60
CA GLN A 101 2.50 -4.09 -9.41
C GLN A 101 3.40 -2.93 -9.85
N VAL A 102 2.82 -1.85 -10.40
CA VAL A 102 3.63 -0.76 -10.96
C VAL A 102 4.36 0.04 -9.88
N MET A 103 3.78 0.19 -8.68
CA MET A 103 4.41 0.93 -7.59
C MET A 103 5.73 0.27 -7.12
N PRO A 104 5.77 -1.04 -6.80
CA PRO A 104 7.04 -1.70 -6.46
C PRO A 104 8.00 -1.78 -7.65
N GLU A 105 7.54 -2.02 -8.87
CA GLU A 105 8.38 -2.05 -10.07
C GLU A 105 9.02 -0.69 -10.35
N ALA A 106 8.33 0.39 -10.03
CA ALA A 106 8.86 1.76 -10.10
C ALA A 106 9.82 2.12 -8.96
N GLY A 107 10.08 1.20 -8.02
CA GLY A 107 10.93 1.45 -6.87
C GLY A 107 10.31 2.37 -5.81
N LEU A 108 8.99 2.59 -5.87
CA LEU A 108 8.26 3.48 -4.95
C LEU A 108 7.82 2.79 -3.66
N VAL A 109 8.08 1.49 -3.53
CA VAL A 109 7.77 0.69 -2.34
C VAL A 109 9.05 0.08 -1.79
N TYR A 110 9.35 0.33 -0.49
CA TYR A 110 10.56 -0.17 0.16
C TYR A 110 10.30 -0.55 1.63
N PRO A 111 11.16 -1.38 2.23
CA PRO A 111 10.99 -1.83 3.61
C PRO A 111 11.00 -0.68 4.62
N GLY A 112 10.09 -0.74 5.58
CA GLY A 112 10.04 0.19 6.70
C GLY A 112 9.39 1.53 6.41
N MET A 113 8.81 1.74 5.21
CA MET A 113 8.02 2.93 4.88
C MET A 113 6.57 2.79 5.31
N ILE A 114 5.86 3.92 5.38
CA ILE A 114 4.39 4.00 5.42
C ILE A 114 3.89 4.46 4.05
N LEU A 115 3.16 3.59 3.37
CA LEU A 115 2.46 3.88 2.13
C LEU A 115 0.95 3.86 2.37
N VAL A 116 0.27 4.94 2.04
CA VAL A 116 -1.18 5.02 2.09
C VAL A 116 -1.75 5.15 0.68
N ALA A 117 -2.84 4.45 0.42
CA ALA A 117 -3.50 4.53 -0.88
C ALA A 117 -5.01 4.60 -0.74
N THR A 118 -5.68 5.00 -1.83
CA THR A 118 -7.15 4.98 -1.87
C THR A 118 -7.71 3.61 -2.22
N ASP A 119 -6.87 2.60 -2.34
CA ASP A 119 -7.23 1.22 -2.58
C ASP A 119 -7.24 0.37 -1.30
N SER A 120 -8.25 -0.48 -1.13
CA SER A 120 -8.38 -1.36 0.05
C SER A 120 -7.28 -2.42 0.11
N HIS A 121 -6.79 -2.90 -1.04
CA HIS A 121 -5.76 -3.93 -1.14
C HIS A 121 -4.32 -3.39 -1.07
N THR A 122 -4.13 -2.16 -0.63
CA THR A 122 -2.82 -1.55 -0.33
C THR A 122 -2.00 -2.39 0.67
N THR A 123 -2.66 -3.24 1.45
CA THR A 123 -2.02 -4.26 2.30
C THR A 123 -1.03 -5.14 1.54
N THR A 124 -1.17 -5.28 0.21
CA THR A 124 -0.27 -6.01 -0.70
C THR A 124 1.19 -5.59 -0.53
N HIS A 125 1.43 -4.30 -0.32
CA HIS A 125 2.78 -3.75 -0.19
C HIS A 125 3.50 -4.21 1.08
N GLY A 126 2.79 -4.81 2.03
CA GLY A 126 3.41 -5.47 3.19
C GLY A 126 4.30 -6.67 2.82
N ALA A 127 4.15 -7.23 1.63
CA ALA A 127 5.06 -8.23 1.05
C ALA A 127 6.49 -7.69 0.88
N PHE A 128 6.63 -6.39 0.73
CA PHE A 128 7.90 -5.67 0.59
C PHE A 128 8.42 -5.10 1.91
N GLY A 129 7.76 -5.39 3.02
CA GLY A 129 8.17 -4.91 4.36
C GLY A 129 7.75 -3.48 4.69
N CYS A 130 6.83 -2.89 3.95
CA CYS A 130 6.25 -1.60 4.28
C CYS A 130 4.95 -1.76 5.12
N LEU A 131 4.50 -0.69 5.75
CA LEU A 131 3.15 -0.56 6.24
C LEU A 131 2.30 0.03 5.12
N GLY A 132 1.66 -0.86 4.33
CA GLY A 132 0.70 -0.46 3.31
C GLY A 132 -0.72 -0.50 3.84
N THR A 133 -1.51 0.56 3.65
CA THR A 133 -2.89 0.60 4.14
C THR A 133 -3.79 1.48 3.29
N GLY A 134 -5.01 0.98 3.04
CA GLY A 134 -6.07 1.75 2.40
C GLY A 134 -6.67 2.82 3.32
N ILE A 135 -6.96 4.00 2.76
CA ILE A 135 -7.61 5.13 3.45
C ILE A 135 -8.68 5.77 2.59
N GLY A 136 -9.60 6.47 3.20
CA GLY A 136 -10.66 7.20 2.49
C GLY A 136 -10.18 8.48 1.81
N ALA A 137 -11.01 9.01 0.90
CA ALA A 137 -10.69 10.22 0.12
C ALA A 137 -10.39 11.45 0.98
N THR A 138 -11.12 11.62 2.09
CA THR A 138 -10.93 12.74 3.03
C THR A 138 -9.61 12.64 3.78
N ASP A 139 -9.26 11.44 4.27
CA ASP A 139 -7.97 11.17 4.90
C ASP A 139 -6.83 11.37 3.91
N MET A 140 -7.00 10.90 2.67
CA MET A 140 -6.03 11.11 1.60
C MET A 140 -5.83 12.60 1.28
N ALA A 141 -6.89 13.39 1.26
CA ALA A 141 -6.80 14.84 1.10
C ALA A 141 -5.98 15.48 2.25
N THR A 142 -6.19 15.02 3.49
CA THR A 142 -5.38 15.46 4.65
C THR A 142 -3.91 15.11 4.46
N VAL A 143 -3.61 13.89 3.98
CA VAL A 143 -2.24 13.48 3.67
C VAL A 143 -1.63 14.36 2.59
N LEU A 144 -2.35 14.63 1.51
CA LEU A 144 -1.87 15.50 0.43
C LEU A 144 -1.55 16.93 0.90
N ILE A 145 -2.26 17.43 1.91
CA ILE A 145 -2.00 18.77 2.49
C ILE A 145 -0.83 18.75 3.48
N THR A 146 -0.75 17.72 4.34
CA THR A 146 0.10 17.75 5.54
C THR A 146 1.28 16.78 5.50
N GLY A 147 1.25 15.75 4.66
CA GLY A 147 2.19 14.64 4.70
C GLY A 147 2.02 13.73 5.92
N LYS A 148 0.93 13.85 6.67
CA LYS A 148 0.71 13.16 7.95
C LYS A 148 -0.67 12.50 7.99
N LEU A 149 -0.73 11.41 8.77
CA LEU A 149 -1.99 10.74 9.07
C LEU A 149 -2.00 10.26 10.53
N TRP A 150 -3.19 10.26 11.13
CA TRP A 150 -3.37 9.66 12.44
C TRP A 150 -3.62 8.14 12.31
N PHE A 151 -3.12 7.38 13.26
CA PHE A 151 -3.36 5.96 13.38
C PHE A 151 -3.73 5.62 14.82
N ARG A 152 -4.69 4.74 14.99
CA ARG A 152 -4.76 3.93 16.19
C ARG A 152 -3.85 2.73 15.96
N VAL A 153 -2.82 2.55 16.78
CA VAL A 153 -1.89 1.42 16.66
C VAL A 153 -2.68 0.11 16.71
N PRO A 154 -2.64 -0.71 15.64
CA PRO A 154 -3.45 -1.93 15.58
C PRO A 154 -2.90 -3.02 16.51
N GLU A 155 -3.79 -3.90 16.96
CA GLU A 155 -3.37 -5.20 17.52
C GLU A 155 -2.73 -6.04 16.41
N ILE A 156 -1.75 -6.88 16.80
CA ILE A 156 -1.05 -7.76 15.86
C ILE A 156 -1.58 -9.20 16.02
N ILE A 157 -2.03 -9.76 14.90
CA ILE A 157 -2.25 -11.21 14.78
C ILE A 157 -1.07 -11.80 14.02
N ARG A 158 -0.31 -12.68 14.68
CA ARG A 158 0.73 -13.45 13.99
C ARG A 158 0.15 -14.77 13.49
N ILE A 159 0.23 -14.96 12.16
CA ILE A 159 -0.11 -16.22 11.50
C ILE A 159 1.20 -16.93 11.18
N HIS A 160 1.45 -18.03 11.89
CA HIS A 160 2.66 -18.81 11.76
C HIS A 160 2.40 -20.04 10.87
N LEU A 161 3.09 -20.14 9.73
CA LEU A 161 2.89 -21.15 8.70
C LEU A 161 4.15 -22.01 8.58
N GLU A 162 4.06 -23.26 8.97
CA GLU A 162 5.17 -24.20 8.97
C GLU A 162 5.02 -25.29 7.89
N GLY A 163 6.16 -25.72 7.37
CA GLY A 163 6.27 -26.79 6.38
C GLY A 163 5.99 -26.32 4.96
N MET A 164 5.89 -27.31 4.06
CA MET A 164 5.58 -27.05 2.65
C MET A 164 4.30 -27.77 2.27
N PRO A 165 3.36 -27.10 1.61
CA PRO A 165 2.18 -27.76 1.09
C PRO A 165 2.55 -28.68 -0.09
N GLY A 166 1.61 -29.54 -0.49
CA GLY A 166 1.77 -30.36 -1.69
C GLY A 166 1.95 -29.50 -2.96
N SER A 167 2.56 -30.08 -3.99
CA SER A 167 2.97 -29.37 -5.22
C SER A 167 1.83 -28.67 -6.01
N HIS A 168 0.58 -29.00 -5.71
CA HIS A 168 -0.60 -28.41 -6.37
C HIS A 168 -1.28 -27.31 -5.54
N VAL A 169 -0.75 -27.00 -4.36
CA VAL A 169 -1.31 -25.96 -3.46
C VAL A 169 -0.57 -24.64 -3.72
N LEU A 170 -1.33 -23.65 -4.15
CA LEU A 170 -0.83 -22.31 -4.41
C LEU A 170 -0.93 -21.42 -3.16
N PRO A 171 -0.18 -20.31 -3.07
CA PRO A 171 -0.32 -19.32 -2.00
C PRO A 171 -1.76 -18.82 -1.83
N LYS A 172 -2.53 -18.77 -2.94
CA LYS A 172 -3.95 -18.40 -2.90
C LYS A 172 -4.81 -19.42 -2.15
N ASP A 173 -4.53 -20.70 -2.28
CA ASP A 173 -5.27 -21.75 -1.55
C ASP A 173 -5.00 -21.64 -0.06
N VAL A 174 -3.75 -21.35 0.32
CA VAL A 174 -3.35 -21.16 1.72
C VAL A 174 -4.08 -19.97 2.34
N ILE A 175 -4.07 -18.80 1.68
CA ILE A 175 -4.76 -17.62 2.24
C ILE A 175 -6.27 -17.81 2.27
N LEU A 176 -6.87 -18.45 1.26
CA LEU A 176 -8.30 -18.77 1.26
C LEU A 176 -8.69 -19.70 2.42
N TYR A 177 -7.84 -20.69 2.74
CA TYR A 177 -8.03 -21.53 3.91
C TYR A 177 -7.99 -20.72 5.20
N ILE A 178 -7.03 -19.80 5.34
CA ILE A 178 -6.89 -18.91 6.50
C ILE A 178 -8.14 -18.03 6.63
N ILE A 179 -8.59 -17.38 5.55
CA ILE A 179 -9.81 -16.56 5.52
C ILE A 179 -11.03 -17.39 5.92
N GLY A 180 -11.11 -18.62 5.43
CA GLY A 180 -12.17 -19.55 5.81
C GLY A 180 -12.24 -19.85 7.31
N LYS A 181 -11.09 -19.81 8.01
CA LYS A 181 -10.99 -19.97 9.46
C LYS A 181 -11.23 -18.68 10.24
N MET A 182 -10.62 -17.58 9.76
CA MET A 182 -10.70 -16.28 10.42
C MET A 182 -12.03 -15.58 10.21
N LYS A 183 -12.73 -15.85 9.08
CA LYS A 183 -13.92 -15.14 8.60
C LYS A 183 -13.62 -13.71 8.18
N ALA A 184 -14.65 -13.03 7.62
CA ALA A 184 -14.50 -11.67 7.08
C ALA A 184 -14.22 -10.59 8.16
N ASP A 185 -14.46 -10.87 9.41
CA ASP A 185 -14.35 -9.96 10.54
C ASP A 185 -13.28 -10.35 11.58
N GLY A 186 -12.55 -11.45 11.35
CA GLY A 186 -11.59 -11.99 12.32
C GLY A 186 -10.39 -11.08 12.60
N ALA A 187 -10.08 -10.16 11.68
CA ALA A 187 -8.94 -9.24 11.80
C ALA A 187 -9.34 -7.77 11.65
N VAL A 188 -10.59 -7.41 11.93
CA VAL A 188 -11.06 -6.02 11.80
C VAL A 188 -10.17 -5.05 12.57
N TYR A 189 -9.60 -4.10 11.81
CA TYR A 189 -8.64 -3.11 12.30
C TYR A 189 -7.38 -3.69 12.98
N LYS A 190 -6.99 -4.92 12.69
CA LYS A 190 -5.76 -5.54 13.19
C LYS A 190 -4.71 -5.59 12.09
N ALA A 191 -3.46 -5.73 12.45
CA ALA A 191 -2.38 -6.02 11.51
C ALA A 191 -2.08 -7.52 11.51
N ILE A 192 -1.85 -8.09 10.33
CA ILE A 192 -1.46 -9.49 10.18
C ILE A 192 0.05 -9.56 9.95
N GLU A 193 0.76 -10.38 10.73
CA GLU A 193 2.14 -10.76 10.45
C GLU A 193 2.20 -12.23 10.04
N PHE A 194 2.55 -12.48 8.77
CA PHE A 194 2.82 -13.83 8.27
C PHE A 194 4.27 -14.21 8.56
N THR A 195 4.49 -15.36 9.18
CA THR A 195 5.81 -15.87 9.58
C THR A 195 5.89 -17.40 9.41
N GLY A 196 7.09 -17.95 9.53
CA GLY A 196 7.33 -19.39 9.51
C GLY A 196 7.95 -19.87 8.20
N SER A 197 8.39 -21.13 8.20
CA SER A 197 9.19 -21.71 7.13
C SER A 197 8.51 -21.70 5.75
N TYR A 198 7.19 -21.77 5.72
CA TYR A 198 6.43 -21.60 4.47
C TYR A 198 6.60 -20.19 3.88
N VAL A 199 6.41 -19.15 4.71
CA VAL A 199 6.52 -17.76 4.28
C VAL A 199 7.95 -17.43 3.85
N ASP A 200 8.95 -17.97 4.56
CA ASP A 200 10.36 -17.78 4.24
C ASP A 200 10.76 -18.32 2.87
N GLN A 201 10.09 -19.35 2.39
CA GLN A 201 10.34 -19.99 1.10
C GLN A 201 9.53 -19.38 -0.06
N LEU A 202 8.50 -18.56 0.24
CA LEU A 202 7.73 -17.90 -0.82
C LEU A 202 8.58 -16.84 -1.55
N ASP A 203 8.38 -16.79 -2.85
CA ASP A 203 8.80 -15.65 -3.65
C ASP A 203 7.97 -14.40 -3.32
N VAL A 204 8.32 -13.28 -3.91
CA VAL A 204 7.60 -12.01 -3.71
C VAL A 204 6.13 -12.13 -4.12
N ALA A 205 5.85 -12.79 -5.25
CA ALA A 205 4.50 -12.95 -5.76
C ALA A 205 3.61 -13.73 -4.78
N GLY A 206 4.12 -14.83 -4.22
CA GLY A 206 3.41 -15.60 -3.20
C GLY A 206 3.11 -14.80 -1.93
N ARG A 207 4.05 -13.97 -1.49
CA ARG A 207 3.84 -13.06 -0.33
C ARG A 207 2.87 -11.94 -0.63
N MET A 208 2.90 -11.39 -1.85
CA MET A 208 1.91 -10.42 -2.31
C MET A 208 0.51 -11.00 -2.22
N VAL A 209 0.30 -12.26 -2.60
CA VAL A 209 -1.00 -12.93 -2.49
C VAL A 209 -1.46 -13.03 -1.03
N LEU A 210 -0.58 -13.42 -0.10
CA LEU A 210 -0.94 -13.50 1.32
C LEU A 210 -1.30 -12.11 1.88
N CYS A 211 -0.46 -11.11 1.63
CA CYS A 211 -0.66 -9.75 2.12
C CYS A 211 -1.88 -9.06 1.48
N ASN A 212 -2.08 -9.25 0.17
CA ASN A 212 -3.22 -8.70 -0.57
C ASN A 212 -4.53 -9.15 0.06
N MET A 213 -4.72 -10.44 0.24
CA MET A 213 -5.98 -11.00 0.69
C MET A 213 -6.20 -10.90 2.22
N ALA A 214 -5.28 -10.34 2.96
CA ALA A 214 -5.48 -10.06 4.38
C ALA A 214 -6.65 -9.08 4.64
N VAL A 215 -6.93 -8.19 3.70
CA VAL A 215 -8.07 -7.27 3.77
C VAL A 215 -9.41 -8.00 3.80
N GLU A 216 -9.51 -9.18 3.20
CA GLU A 216 -10.72 -10.01 3.18
C GLU A 216 -11.10 -10.56 4.58
N MET A 217 -10.18 -10.46 5.54
CA MET A 217 -10.42 -10.75 6.96
C MET A 217 -10.65 -9.48 7.79
N GLY A 218 -10.71 -8.31 7.14
CA GLY A 218 -10.83 -7.00 7.79
C GLY A 218 -9.51 -6.38 8.26
N ALA A 219 -8.36 -6.94 7.86
CA ALA A 219 -7.06 -6.43 8.30
C ALA A 219 -6.79 -4.99 7.82
N LYS A 220 -6.24 -4.15 8.71
CA LYS A 220 -5.82 -2.77 8.39
C LYS A 220 -4.54 -2.76 7.55
N THR A 221 -3.65 -3.69 7.80
CA THR A 221 -2.41 -3.90 7.06
C THR A 221 -1.94 -5.35 7.23
N ALA A 222 -1.03 -5.78 6.36
CA ALA A 222 -0.37 -7.06 6.49
C ALA A 222 1.15 -6.88 6.34
N HIS A 223 1.93 -7.83 6.84
CA HIS A 223 3.38 -7.86 6.72
C HIS A 223 3.84 -9.30 6.51
N GLY A 224 4.59 -9.53 5.44
CA GLY A 224 5.09 -10.85 5.07
C GLY A 224 6.52 -10.83 4.54
N ALA A 225 7.29 -9.77 4.88
CA ALA A 225 8.69 -9.65 4.45
C ALA A 225 9.64 -10.50 5.29
N GLN A 226 10.73 -10.96 4.66
CA GLN A 226 11.83 -11.59 5.41
C GLN A 226 12.62 -10.56 6.22
N PRO A 227 13.19 -10.96 7.37
CA PRO A 227 14.22 -10.17 8.03
C PRO A 227 15.41 -9.96 7.05
N GLY A 228 15.68 -8.71 6.68
CA GLY A 228 16.80 -8.39 5.77
C GLY A 228 16.42 -7.80 4.42
N GLY A 229 15.13 -7.73 4.09
CA GLY A 229 14.61 -7.07 2.88
C GLY A 229 14.79 -7.89 1.61
N PHE A 230 14.06 -7.50 0.55
CA PHE A 230 14.18 -8.10 -0.79
C PHE A 230 15.08 -7.27 -1.68
N GLY A 231 15.92 -7.96 -2.47
CA GLY A 231 16.79 -7.35 -3.46
C GLY A 231 16.09 -6.70 -4.68
N LEU A 232 14.75 -6.56 -4.67
CA LEU A 232 13.99 -5.89 -5.74
C LEU A 232 13.53 -4.49 -5.36
N CYS A 233 13.48 -4.14 -4.07
CA CYS A 233 13.22 -2.78 -3.65
C CYS A 233 14.55 -2.04 -3.55
N GLY A 234 14.80 -1.14 -4.47
CA GLY A 234 15.93 -0.22 -4.42
C GLY A 234 15.96 0.49 -3.05
N ARG A 235 17.16 0.75 -2.54
CA ARG A 235 17.31 1.69 -1.42
C ARG A 235 16.86 3.06 -1.90
N PRO A 236 16.37 3.95 -1.01
CA PRO A 236 15.94 5.31 -1.38
C PRO A 236 17.01 6.13 -2.15
N ASP A 237 18.26 5.68 -2.11
CA ASP A 237 19.46 6.29 -2.72
C ASP A 237 19.90 5.58 -4.02
N GLN A 238 19.21 4.53 -4.46
CA GLN A 238 19.52 3.84 -5.71
C GLN A 238 18.43 4.08 -6.76
N PRO A 239 18.79 4.46 -8.00
CA PRO A 239 17.80 4.58 -9.07
C PRO A 239 17.18 3.22 -9.35
N PRO A 240 15.88 3.17 -9.72
CA PRO A 240 15.20 1.93 -10.03
C PRO A 240 15.94 1.18 -11.15
N VAL A 241 16.20 -0.10 -10.93
CA VAL A 241 16.80 -0.98 -11.96
C VAL A 241 15.68 -1.36 -12.92
N TYR A 242 15.36 -0.47 -13.85
CA TYR A 242 14.55 -0.86 -15.00
C TYR A 242 15.43 -1.66 -15.94
N GLY A 243 15.13 -2.94 -16.10
CA GLY A 243 15.55 -3.68 -17.29
C GLY A 243 14.97 -2.94 -18.49
N GLY A 244 15.83 -2.33 -19.31
CA GLY A 244 15.41 -1.52 -20.44
C GLY A 244 14.49 -2.30 -21.38
N ALA A 245 13.25 -1.85 -21.46
CA ALA A 245 12.45 -2.03 -22.66
C ALA A 245 12.82 -0.87 -23.58
N ASP A 246 13.80 -1.10 -24.46
CA ASP A 246 14.05 -0.21 -25.57
C ASP A 246 12.76 0.00 -26.35
N GLY A 247 12.29 1.24 -26.34
CA GLY A 247 11.17 1.65 -27.19
C GLY A 247 11.52 1.48 -28.66
N ARG A 248 10.69 0.69 -29.36
CA ARG A 248 10.39 0.85 -30.80
C ARG A 248 8.92 0.60 -31.01
#